data_78c5953c7a2cf8411582fbbf21ad2e5b
#
_entry.id   78c5953c7a2cf8411582fbbf21ad2e5b
#
_cell.length_a   1.000
_cell.length_b   1.000
_cell.length_c   1.000
_cell.angle_alpha   90.00
_cell.angle_beta   90.00
_cell.angle_gamma   90.00
#
_symmetry.space_group_name_H-M   'P 1'
#
loop_
_entity.id
_entity.type
_entity.pdbx_description
1 polymer ?
#
loop_
_entity_poly.entity_id
_entity_poly.type
_entity_poly.pdbx_seq_one_letter_code
_entity_poly.pdbx_strand_id
1 'polypeptide(L)'
;IIYDEVHLLPAPIFRFTADIQSRRRLGLTATLVREDGMEGEVFSLIGPKRFDVPWKEIESQGYIAPAECVEVRVNLTETERMLYATAEPEDRYRYCSTTTTKRKVVEALVERHVEDQVLVIGQYISQLDELSEVLGVPLIKGDTPIKERERLFAQFRTGEIKCLVVSKVANFSIDLPDATIAIQVSGAFGS
;
A
#
# COMPACT_ATOMS: atom_id res chain seq x y z
N ILE A 1 2.39 14.15 -24.21
CA ILE A 1 1.65 13.53 -23.09
C ILE A 1 2.67 13.06 -22.08
N ILE A 2 2.39 13.28 -20.79
CA ILE A 2 3.15 12.74 -19.67
C ILE A 2 2.21 11.77 -18.94
N TYR A 3 2.68 10.53 -18.77
CA TYR A 3 1.99 9.50 -18.00
C TYR A 3 2.72 9.34 -16.67
N ASP A 4 2.06 9.66 -15.59
CA ASP A 4 2.50 9.26 -14.26
C ASP A 4 2.00 7.83 -13.97
N GLU A 5 2.73 7.09 -13.13
CA GLU A 5 2.49 5.66 -12.87
C GLU A 5 2.33 4.85 -14.18
N VAL A 6 3.24 5.08 -15.14
CA VAL A 6 3.15 4.53 -16.50
C VAL A 6 3.11 2.99 -16.54
N HIS A 7 3.54 2.32 -15.50
CA HIS A 7 3.43 0.86 -15.37
C HIS A 7 1.96 0.38 -15.39
N LEU A 8 0.98 1.25 -15.10
CA LEU A 8 -0.45 0.94 -15.19
C LEU A 8 -1.02 1.04 -16.61
N LEU A 9 -0.31 1.70 -17.54
CA LEU A 9 -0.80 1.99 -18.89
C LEU A 9 -1.25 0.75 -19.69
N PRO A 10 -0.62 -0.44 -19.57
CA PRO A 10 -1.09 -1.64 -20.26
C PRO A 10 -2.45 -2.16 -19.80
N ALA A 11 -2.93 -1.74 -18.62
CA ALA A 11 -4.24 -2.17 -18.15
C ALA A 11 -5.36 -1.71 -19.07
N PRO A 12 -6.39 -2.53 -19.34
CA PRO A 12 -7.42 -2.25 -20.36
C PRO A 12 -8.06 -0.85 -20.24
N ILE A 13 -8.31 -0.42 -19.01
CA ILE A 13 -8.93 0.90 -18.72
C ILE A 13 -8.02 2.08 -19.09
N PHE A 14 -6.69 1.94 -18.92
CA PHE A 14 -5.73 3.02 -19.18
C PHE A 14 -5.19 2.99 -20.61
N ARG A 15 -5.23 1.83 -21.26
CA ARG A 15 -4.71 1.61 -22.63
C ARG A 15 -5.36 2.54 -23.66
N PHE A 16 -6.64 2.90 -23.49
CA PHE A 16 -7.31 3.87 -24.37
C PHE A 16 -6.61 5.22 -24.45
N THR A 17 -5.90 5.62 -23.40
CA THR A 17 -5.14 6.88 -23.41
C THR A 17 -3.92 6.82 -24.32
N ALA A 18 -3.43 5.61 -24.62
CA ALA A 18 -2.32 5.42 -25.56
C ALA A 18 -2.72 5.66 -27.03
N ASP A 19 -4.02 5.63 -27.34
CA ASP A 19 -4.53 5.95 -28.69
C ASP A 19 -4.57 7.46 -28.97
N ILE A 20 -4.40 8.29 -27.94
CA ILE A 20 -4.36 9.74 -28.11
C ILE A 20 -3.12 10.12 -28.93
N GLN A 21 -3.34 10.82 -30.04
CA GLN A 21 -2.26 11.28 -30.89
C GLN A 21 -1.39 12.31 -30.17
N SER A 22 -0.10 12.04 -30.07
CA SER A 22 0.87 12.94 -29.46
C SER A 22 2.22 12.83 -30.14
N ARG A 23 2.87 13.98 -30.32
CA ARG A 23 4.23 14.03 -30.89
C ARG A 23 5.28 13.38 -30.01
N ARG A 24 5.09 13.44 -28.69
CA ARG A 24 6.02 12.91 -27.69
C ARG A 24 5.25 12.34 -26.53
N ARG A 25 5.77 11.25 -25.98
CA ARG A 25 5.27 10.59 -24.78
C ARG A 25 6.40 10.48 -23.79
N LEU A 26 6.09 10.73 -22.51
CA LEU A 26 6.98 10.55 -21.38
C LEU A 26 6.24 9.70 -20.36
N GLY A 27 6.84 8.61 -19.93
CA GLY A 27 6.34 7.79 -18.84
C GLY A 27 7.21 7.97 -17.59
N LEU A 28 6.58 8.17 -16.45
CA LEU A 28 7.20 8.26 -15.14
C LEU A 28 6.68 7.11 -14.28
N THR A 29 7.53 6.49 -13.50
CA THR A 29 7.14 5.49 -12.51
C THR A 29 8.27 5.27 -11.50
N ALA A 30 7.92 5.07 -10.26
CA ALA A 30 8.87 4.65 -9.23
C ALA A 30 9.20 3.15 -9.35
N THR A 31 8.26 2.35 -9.87
CA THR A 31 8.41 0.90 -10.01
C THR A 31 7.99 0.47 -11.41
N LEU A 32 8.89 -0.15 -12.17
CA LEU A 32 8.56 -0.68 -13.49
C LEU A 32 8.18 -2.18 -13.44
N VAL A 33 8.31 -2.81 -12.29
CA VAL A 33 7.99 -4.23 -12.10
C VAL A 33 6.48 -4.41 -12.09
N ARG A 34 5.97 -5.33 -12.93
CA ARG A 34 4.56 -5.70 -13.01
C ARG A 34 4.38 -7.17 -12.65
N GLU A 35 3.32 -7.45 -11.89
CA GLU A 35 2.98 -8.84 -11.48
C GLU A 35 2.63 -9.74 -12.68
N ASP A 36 2.17 -9.15 -13.78
CA ASP A 36 1.76 -9.86 -15.01
C ASP A 36 2.89 -10.00 -16.05
N GLY A 37 4.10 -9.50 -15.77
CA GLY A 37 5.25 -9.57 -16.67
C GLY A 37 5.10 -8.76 -17.96
N MET A 38 4.15 -7.81 -18.02
CA MET A 38 3.85 -7.01 -19.20
C MET A 38 4.66 -5.71 -19.30
N GLU A 39 5.84 -5.62 -18.68
CA GLU A 39 6.72 -4.45 -18.77
C GLU A 39 7.07 -4.09 -20.23
N GLY A 40 7.20 -5.12 -21.07
CA GLY A 40 7.46 -4.94 -22.51
C GLY A 40 6.38 -4.13 -23.23
N GLU A 41 5.13 -4.17 -22.78
CA GLU A 41 4.07 -3.35 -23.36
C GLU A 41 4.23 -1.87 -23.04
N VAL A 42 4.72 -1.53 -21.84
CA VAL A 42 5.03 -0.13 -21.48
C VAL A 42 6.06 0.44 -22.46
N PHE A 43 7.12 -0.31 -22.74
CA PHE A 43 8.14 0.11 -23.70
C PHE A 43 7.60 0.25 -25.13
N SER A 44 6.67 -0.61 -25.53
CA SER A 44 6.03 -0.53 -26.85
C SER A 44 5.15 0.72 -26.98
N LEU A 45 4.48 1.13 -25.91
CA LEU A 45 3.54 2.26 -25.93
C LEU A 45 4.24 3.62 -25.75
N ILE A 46 5.31 3.67 -24.97
CA ILE A 46 6.00 4.92 -24.60
C ILE A 46 7.38 5.02 -25.24
N GLY A 47 8.13 3.94 -25.23
CA GLY A 47 9.53 3.90 -25.64
C GLY A 47 10.45 3.31 -24.57
N PRO A 48 11.73 3.15 -24.85
CA PRO A 48 12.67 2.51 -23.93
C PRO A 48 12.95 3.39 -22.70
N LYS A 49 13.32 2.74 -21.59
CA LYS A 49 13.78 3.40 -20.38
C LYS A 49 14.97 4.31 -20.69
N ARG A 50 14.89 5.57 -20.36
CA ARG A 50 15.90 6.60 -20.64
C ARG A 50 16.67 7.04 -19.42
N PHE A 51 16.05 6.96 -18.26
CA PHE A 51 16.60 7.44 -17.02
C PHE A 51 16.19 6.51 -15.87
N ASP A 52 17.09 6.30 -14.96
CA ASP A 52 16.88 5.51 -13.76
C ASP A 52 17.78 6.05 -12.64
N VAL A 53 17.20 6.26 -11.46
CA VAL A 53 17.95 6.67 -10.29
C VAL A 53 17.71 5.64 -9.20
N PRO A 54 18.76 4.98 -8.69
CA PRO A 54 18.62 4.07 -7.57
C PRO A 54 18.04 4.78 -6.35
N TRP A 55 17.09 4.15 -5.67
CA TRP A 55 16.45 4.73 -4.49
C TRP A 55 17.46 5.23 -3.44
N LYS A 56 18.50 4.45 -3.16
CA LYS A 56 19.55 4.82 -2.21
C LYS A 56 20.29 6.13 -2.57
N GLU A 57 20.38 6.45 -3.85
CA GLU A 57 20.97 7.70 -4.31
C GLU A 57 20.05 8.88 -3.97
N ILE A 58 18.75 8.73 -4.23
CA ILE A 58 17.72 9.75 -3.91
C ILE A 58 17.62 9.98 -2.40
N GLU A 59 17.68 8.89 -1.62
CA GLU A 59 17.73 8.93 -0.15
C GLU A 59 18.97 9.67 0.36
N SER A 60 20.15 9.35 -0.18
CA SER A 60 21.41 9.99 0.22
C SER A 60 21.45 11.48 -0.10
N GLN A 61 20.72 11.92 -1.12
CA GLN A 61 20.56 13.32 -1.50
C GLN A 61 19.49 14.06 -0.68
N GLY A 62 18.76 13.36 0.20
CA GLY A 62 17.72 13.93 1.07
C GLY A 62 16.39 14.22 0.39
N TYR A 63 16.15 13.72 -0.84
CA TYR A 63 14.87 13.89 -1.52
C TYR A 63 13.76 12.99 -0.98
N ILE A 64 14.14 11.86 -0.38
CA ILE A 64 13.22 10.94 0.30
C ILE A 64 13.76 10.64 1.70
N ALA A 65 12.86 10.40 2.64
CA ALA A 65 13.23 10.03 3.99
C ALA A 65 13.90 8.63 4.02
N PRO A 66 14.91 8.42 4.87
CA PRO A 66 15.45 7.09 5.10
C PRO A 66 14.34 6.18 5.67
N ALA A 67 14.27 4.95 5.17
CA ALA A 67 13.29 3.98 5.62
C ALA A 67 14.01 2.74 6.20
N GLU A 68 13.64 2.39 7.42
CA GLU A 68 14.01 1.13 8.03
C GLU A 68 12.85 0.13 7.90
N CYS A 69 13.10 -0.97 7.19
CA CYS A 69 12.11 -2.02 6.98
C CYS A 69 12.35 -3.17 7.95
N VAL A 70 11.35 -3.44 8.81
CA VAL A 70 11.40 -4.54 9.77
C VAL A 70 10.34 -5.58 9.42
N GLU A 71 10.76 -6.82 9.20
CA GLU A 71 9.84 -7.95 9.03
C GLU A 71 9.52 -8.58 10.38
N VAL A 72 8.25 -8.51 10.80
CA VAL A 72 7.76 -9.18 12.00
C VAL A 72 7.11 -10.51 11.62
N ARG A 73 7.81 -11.60 11.90
CA ARG A 73 7.30 -12.97 11.65
C ARG A 73 6.42 -13.43 12.79
N VAL A 74 5.18 -13.78 12.45
CA VAL A 74 4.15 -14.22 13.40
C VAL A 74 3.87 -15.69 13.17
N ASN A 75 4.06 -16.51 14.21
CA ASN A 75 3.72 -17.93 14.14
C ASN A 75 2.22 -18.13 14.35
N LEU A 76 1.64 -19.02 13.53
CA LEU A 76 0.27 -19.47 13.75
C LEU A 76 0.20 -20.33 15.01
N THR A 77 -0.86 -20.15 15.80
CA THR A 77 -1.20 -21.08 16.89
C THR A 77 -1.54 -22.46 16.31
N GLU A 78 -1.61 -23.48 17.17
CA GLU A 78 -1.92 -24.84 16.73
C GLU A 78 -3.32 -24.91 16.08
N THR A 79 -4.30 -24.22 16.66
CA THR A 79 -5.64 -24.12 16.08
C THR A 79 -5.64 -23.43 14.72
N GLU A 80 -4.92 -22.31 14.59
CA GLU A 80 -4.79 -21.58 13.32
C GLU A 80 -4.06 -22.42 12.27
N ARG A 81 -3.07 -23.24 12.66
CA ARG A 81 -2.39 -24.18 11.75
C ARG A 81 -3.32 -25.26 11.22
N MET A 82 -4.16 -25.83 12.09
CA MET A 82 -5.16 -26.83 11.66
C MET A 82 -6.14 -26.22 10.66
N LEU A 83 -6.66 -25.03 10.94
CA LEU A 83 -7.57 -24.34 10.04
C LEU A 83 -6.90 -23.98 8.70
N TYR A 84 -5.65 -23.52 8.73
CA TYR A 84 -4.86 -23.25 7.52
C TYR A 84 -4.67 -24.53 6.67
N ALA A 85 -4.37 -25.67 7.32
CA ALA A 85 -4.14 -26.94 6.63
C ALA A 85 -5.41 -27.46 5.93
N THR A 86 -6.59 -27.19 6.50
CA THR A 86 -7.89 -27.58 5.94
C THR A 86 -8.51 -26.56 5.00
N ALA A 87 -7.97 -25.34 4.95
CA ALA A 87 -8.44 -24.28 4.05
C ALA A 87 -8.11 -24.58 2.59
N GLU A 88 -9.00 -24.16 1.68
CA GLU A 88 -8.75 -24.20 0.25
C GLU A 88 -7.52 -23.34 -0.11
N PRO A 89 -6.72 -23.74 -1.12
CA PRO A 89 -5.49 -23.04 -1.48
C PRO A 89 -5.67 -21.52 -1.70
N GLU A 90 -6.78 -21.11 -2.29
CA GLU A 90 -7.16 -19.71 -2.58
C GLU A 90 -7.39 -18.89 -1.29
N ASP A 91 -7.89 -19.52 -0.23
CA ASP A 91 -8.21 -18.89 1.05
C ASP A 91 -7.05 -18.86 2.04
N ARG A 92 -6.01 -19.67 1.82
CA ARG A 92 -4.89 -19.81 2.76
C ARG A 92 -4.18 -18.49 3.05
N TYR A 93 -3.95 -17.69 2.01
CA TYR A 93 -3.30 -16.40 2.17
C TYR A 93 -4.16 -15.43 2.99
N ARG A 94 -5.45 -15.34 2.69
CA ARG A 94 -6.41 -14.57 3.47
C ARG A 94 -6.41 -15.00 4.92
N TYR A 95 -6.44 -16.32 5.15
CA TYR A 95 -6.46 -16.91 6.47
C TYR A 95 -5.25 -16.49 7.31
N CYS A 96 -4.04 -16.65 6.75
CA CYS A 96 -2.81 -16.22 7.41
C CYS A 96 -2.77 -14.69 7.63
N SER A 97 -3.38 -13.94 6.74
CA SER A 97 -3.35 -12.48 6.82
C SER A 97 -4.25 -11.93 7.92
N THR A 98 -5.36 -12.62 8.25
CA THR A 98 -6.42 -12.12 9.15
C THR A 98 -6.43 -12.79 10.53
N THR A 99 -5.32 -13.38 10.96
CA THR A 99 -5.25 -14.08 12.24
C THR A 99 -5.33 -13.14 13.45
N THR A 100 -5.94 -13.64 14.54
CA THR A 100 -6.00 -12.92 15.82
C THR A 100 -4.60 -12.60 16.36
N THR A 101 -3.63 -13.47 16.12
CA THR A 101 -2.25 -13.25 16.56
C THR A 101 -1.63 -12.03 15.84
N LYS A 102 -1.87 -11.85 14.54
CA LYS A 102 -1.43 -10.64 13.83
C LYS A 102 -2.08 -9.38 14.38
N ARG A 103 -3.40 -9.43 14.65
CA ARG A 103 -4.10 -8.29 15.27
C ARG A 103 -3.43 -7.85 16.57
N LYS A 104 -3.16 -8.77 17.50
CA LYS A 104 -2.47 -8.45 18.75
C LYS A 104 -1.09 -7.84 18.56
N VAL A 105 -0.35 -8.28 17.55
CA VAL A 105 0.95 -7.68 17.22
C VAL A 105 0.77 -6.24 16.74
N VAL A 106 -0.24 -5.98 15.91
CA VAL A 106 -0.55 -4.61 15.44
C VAL A 106 -0.94 -3.70 16.59
N GLU A 107 -1.82 -4.18 17.49
CA GLU A 107 -2.21 -3.46 18.71
C GLU A 107 -0.97 -3.06 19.54
N ALA A 108 -0.08 -4.02 19.81
CA ALA A 108 1.14 -3.77 20.57
C ALA A 108 2.11 -2.80 19.85
N LEU A 109 2.19 -2.86 18.53
CA LEU A 109 3.01 -1.93 17.75
C LEU A 109 2.44 -0.52 17.79
N VAL A 110 1.12 -0.35 17.62
CA VAL A 110 0.47 0.96 17.68
C VAL A 110 0.61 1.55 19.10
N GLU A 111 0.42 0.75 20.14
CA GLU A 111 0.62 1.18 21.53
C GLU A 111 2.07 1.63 21.81
N ARG A 112 3.05 0.89 21.29
CA ARG A 112 4.46 1.26 21.40
C ARG A 112 4.80 2.60 20.74
N HIS A 113 4.09 2.93 19.68
CA HIS A 113 4.30 4.12 18.86
C HIS A 113 3.20 5.17 19.02
N VAL A 114 2.64 5.30 20.23
CA VAL A 114 1.51 6.21 20.53
C VAL A 114 1.82 7.68 20.25
N GLU A 115 3.07 8.09 20.35
CA GLU A 115 3.51 9.46 20.07
C GLU A 115 3.79 9.71 18.57
N ASP A 116 3.96 8.64 17.82
CA ASP A 116 4.25 8.68 16.39
C ASP A 116 2.97 8.81 15.54
N GLN A 117 3.13 9.23 14.30
CA GLN A 117 2.06 9.17 13.31
C GLN A 117 2.10 7.82 12.59
N VAL A 118 1.17 6.93 12.95
CA VAL A 118 1.12 5.53 12.52
C VAL A 118 0.10 5.33 11.42
N LEU A 119 0.53 4.77 10.30
CA LEU A 119 -0.33 4.35 9.20
C LEU A 119 -0.43 2.82 9.18
N VAL A 120 -1.62 2.27 9.38
CA VAL A 120 -1.88 0.83 9.30
C VAL A 120 -2.48 0.50 7.94
N ILE A 121 -1.79 -0.31 7.13
CA ILE A 121 -2.15 -0.59 5.73
C ILE A 121 -2.52 -2.05 5.58
N GLY A 122 -3.65 -2.35 4.93
CA GLY A 122 -4.05 -3.72 4.66
C GLY A 122 -4.93 -3.87 3.42
N GLN A 123 -5.15 -5.13 3.04
CA GLN A 123 -5.95 -5.49 1.88
C GLN A 123 -7.36 -5.92 2.24
N TYR A 124 -7.52 -6.65 3.35
CA TYR A 124 -8.80 -7.26 3.72
C TYR A 124 -9.63 -6.32 4.57
N ILE A 125 -10.75 -5.87 4.01
CA ILE A 125 -11.63 -4.87 4.66
C ILE A 125 -12.10 -5.35 6.03
N SER A 126 -12.48 -6.62 6.18
CA SER A 126 -12.90 -7.19 7.47
C SER A 126 -11.81 -7.09 8.55
N GLN A 127 -10.54 -7.29 8.18
CA GLN A 127 -9.41 -7.12 9.09
C GLN A 127 -9.24 -5.65 9.48
N LEU A 128 -9.39 -4.74 8.53
CA LEU A 128 -9.23 -3.32 8.76
C LEU A 128 -10.38 -2.73 9.57
N ASP A 129 -11.62 -3.20 9.37
CA ASP A 129 -12.78 -2.83 10.19
C ASP A 129 -12.55 -3.27 11.65
N GLU A 130 -12.09 -4.51 11.88
CA GLU A 130 -11.76 -5.03 13.21
C GLU A 130 -10.61 -4.23 13.87
N LEU A 131 -9.55 -3.93 13.14
CA LEU A 131 -8.44 -3.13 13.64
C LEU A 131 -8.87 -1.70 14.00
N SER A 132 -9.67 -1.07 13.14
CA SER A 132 -10.22 0.27 13.38
C SER A 132 -11.06 0.30 14.66
N GLU A 133 -11.91 -0.71 14.86
CA GLU A 133 -12.77 -0.81 16.04
C GLU A 133 -11.95 -1.02 17.32
N VAL A 134 -11.01 -1.99 17.31
CA VAL A 134 -10.21 -2.33 18.48
C VAL A 134 -9.25 -1.20 18.88
N LEU A 135 -8.64 -0.54 17.90
CA LEU A 135 -7.74 0.59 18.14
C LEU A 135 -8.48 1.90 18.41
N GLY A 136 -9.80 1.97 18.13
CA GLY A 136 -10.58 3.19 18.28
C GLY A 136 -10.14 4.31 17.32
N VAL A 137 -9.66 3.96 16.12
CA VAL A 137 -9.10 4.92 15.14
C VAL A 137 -9.89 4.89 13.83
N PRO A 138 -9.89 6.00 13.06
CA PRO A 138 -10.62 6.03 11.79
C PRO A 138 -10.03 5.10 10.74
N LEU A 139 -10.92 4.65 9.83
CA LEU A 139 -10.60 3.79 8.69
C LEU A 139 -10.97 4.50 7.39
N ILE A 140 -10.04 4.50 6.44
CA ILE A 140 -10.29 4.91 5.05
C ILE A 140 -10.29 3.69 4.15
N LYS A 141 -11.38 3.48 3.43
CA LYS A 141 -11.55 2.40 2.46
C LYS A 141 -12.09 2.94 1.13
N GLY A 142 -12.24 2.08 0.11
CA GLY A 142 -12.60 2.49 -1.23
C GLY A 142 -13.92 3.25 -1.35
N ASP A 143 -14.89 2.94 -0.50
CA ASP A 143 -16.22 3.56 -0.43
C ASP A 143 -16.27 4.81 0.48
N THR A 144 -15.18 5.16 1.18
CA THR A 144 -15.12 6.38 2.00
C THR A 144 -15.29 7.61 1.10
N PRO A 145 -16.28 8.49 1.37
CA PRO A 145 -16.51 9.69 0.58
C PRO A 145 -15.26 10.58 0.48
N ILE A 146 -15.05 11.20 -0.68
CA ILE A 146 -13.85 12.01 -0.95
C ILE A 146 -13.64 13.09 0.11
N LYS A 147 -14.69 13.83 0.46
CA LYS A 147 -14.62 14.90 1.48
C LYS A 147 -14.19 14.37 2.85
N GLU A 148 -14.68 13.20 3.23
CA GLU A 148 -14.33 12.57 4.50
C GLU A 148 -12.88 12.08 4.48
N ARG A 149 -12.43 11.51 3.36
CA ARG A 149 -11.05 11.10 3.15
C ARG A 149 -10.09 12.28 3.27
N GLU A 150 -10.40 13.39 2.59
CA GLU A 150 -9.60 14.62 2.66
C GLU A 150 -9.53 15.18 4.09
N ARG A 151 -10.66 15.15 4.82
CA ARG A 151 -10.74 15.58 6.22
C ARG A 151 -9.82 14.73 7.11
N LEU A 152 -9.91 13.40 7.01
CA LEU A 152 -9.11 12.50 7.81
C LEU A 152 -7.62 12.61 7.51
N PHE A 153 -7.25 12.78 6.23
CA PHE A 153 -5.85 13.04 5.86
C PHE A 153 -5.35 14.38 6.39
N ALA A 154 -6.17 15.43 6.36
CA ALA A 154 -5.79 16.72 6.93
C ALA A 154 -5.56 16.62 8.43
N GLN A 155 -6.44 15.92 9.16
CA GLN A 155 -6.29 15.70 10.60
C GLN A 155 -5.07 14.83 10.94
N PHE A 156 -4.75 13.85 10.09
CA PHE A 156 -3.54 13.04 10.25
C PHE A 156 -2.28 13.88 10.02
N ARG A 157 -2.22 14.71 8.96
CA ARG A 157 -1.08 15.62 8.71
C ARG A 157 -0.84 16.61 9.84
N THR A 158 -1.88 17.14 10.45
CA THR A 158 -1.76 18.08 11.59
C THR A 158 -1.44 17.39 12.91
N GLY A 159 -1.43 16.03 12.94
CA GLY A 159 -1.22 15.26 14.17
C GLY A 159 -2.42 15.24 15.13
N GLU A 160 -3.58 15.75 14.70
CA GLU A 160 -4.84 15.62 15.44
C GLU A 160 -5.27 14.15 15.55
N ILE A 161 -5.03 13.38 14.48
CA ILE A 161 -5.15 11.92 14.45
C ILE A 161 -3.75 11.34 14.39
N LYS A 162 -3.37 10.53 15.36
CA LYS A 162 -2.05 9.88 15.45
C LYS A 162 -1.99 8.53 14.74
N CYS A 163 -3.11 7.83 14.64
CA CYS A 163 -3.17 6.54 13.95
C CYS A 163 -4.32 6.54 12.94
N LEU A 164 -4.05 6.04 11.73
CA LEU A 164 -5.02 5.93 10.66
C LEU A 164 -4.92 4.56 10.00
N VAL A 165 -6.06 3.88 9.87
CA VAL A 165 -6.15 2.61 9.13
C VAL A 165 -6.57 2.89 7.70
N VAL A 166 -5.87 2.30 6.72
CA VAL A 166 -6.18 2.51 5.29
C VAL A 166 -6.21 1.20 4.52
N SER A 167 -7.14 1.08 3.61
CA SER A 167 -7.14 -0.03 2.66
C SER A 167 -6.15 0.22 1.51
N LYS A 168 -5.67 -0.84 0.85
CA LYS A 168 -4.79 -0.77 -0.33
C LYS A 168 -5.38 0.14 -1.42
N VAL A 169 -6.69 0.17 -1.61
CA VAL A 169 -7.36 1.02 -2.60
C VAL A 169 -7.23 2.51 -2.27
N ALA A 170 -7.13 2.85 -0.98
CA ALA A 170 -6.91 4.23 -0.56
C ALA A 170 -5.44 4.66 -0.68
N ASN A 171 -4.53 3.73 -0.96
CA ASN A 171 -3.08 3.96 -1.00
C ASN A 171 -2.60 4.60 -2.33
N PHE A 172 -3.43 4.60 -3.38
CA PHE A 172 -3.08 5.26 -4.64
C PHE A 172 -3.18 6.79 -4.49
N SER A 173 -2.08 7.47 -4.79
CA SER A 173 -1.98 8.94 -4.80
C SER A 173 -2.09 9.63 -3.43
N ILE A 174 -1.71 8.95 -2.34
CA ILE A 174 -1.65 9.57 -1.03
C ILE A 174 -0.22 10.01 -0.75
N ASP A 175 -0.05 11.30 -0.60
CA ASP A 175 1.18 11.90 -0.09
C ASP A 175 0.99 12.19 1.41
N LEU A 176 1.57 11.35 2.25
CA LEU A 176 1.56 11.47 3.71
C LEU A 176 2.99 11.47 4.25
N PRO A 177 3.77 12.53 3.98
CA PRO A 177 5.15 12.63 4.44
C PRO A 177 5.27 12.65 5.97
N ASP A 178 4.16 12.94 6.66
CA ASP A 178 4.11 13.02 8.11
C ASP A 178 3.97 11.64 8.78
N ALA A 179 3.64 10.59 8.02
CA ALA A 179 3.62 9.23 8.55
C ALA A 179 5.05 8.75 8.87
N THR A 180 5.36 8.65 10.15
CA THR A 180 6.68 8.20 10.64
C THR A 180 6.77 6.69 10.76
N ILE A 181 5.64 6.02 10.96
CA ILE A 181 5.53 4.56 11.07
C ILE A 181 4.48 4.06 10.09
N ALA A 182 4.82 3.04 9.31
CA ALA A 182 3.88 2.30 8.48
C ALA A 182 3.86 0.83 8.89
N ILE A 183 2.68 0.30 9.20
CA ILE A 183 2.46 -1.10 9.58
C ILE A 183 1.66 -1.77 8.47
N GLN A 184 2.30 -2.57 7.62
CA GLN A 184 1.61 -3.35 6.60
C GLN A 184 1.16 -4.69 7.19
N VAL A 185 -0.15 -4.85 7.37
CA VAL A 185 -0.74 -6.05 8.00
C VAL A 185 -1.12 -7.13 7.01
N SER A 186 -1.44 -6.75 5.80
CA SER A 186 -1.70 -7.65 4.66
C SER A 186 -1.39 -6.93 3.34
N GLY A 187 -0.99 -7.69 2.33
CA GLY A 187 -0.68 -7.19 1.00
C GLY A 187 -1.28 -8.07 -0.08
N ALA A 188 -1.11 -7.71 -1.36
CA ALA A 188 -1.44 -8.60 -2.46
C ALA A 188 -0.40 -9.74 -2.53
N PHE A 189 -0.85 -10.92 -2.95
CA PHE A 189 0.06 -12.02 -3.25
C PHE A 189 0.91 -11.63 -4.46
N GLY A 190 2.24 -11.65 -4.29
CA GLY A 190 3.17 -11.32 -5.38
C GLY A 190 3.51 -9.82 -5.54
N SER A 191 3.11 -8.97 -4.61
CA SER A 191 3.49 -7.53 -4.62
C SER A 191 4.69 -7.27 -3.72
#